data_f7fe5efb69f9018e71261898c98aa94b
#
_entry.id   f7fe5efb69f9018e71261898c98aa94b
#
_cell.length_a   1.000
_cell.length_b   1.000
_cell.length_c   1.000
_cell.angle_alpha   90.00
_cell.angle_beta   90.00
_cell.angle_gamma   90.00
#
_symmetry.space_group_name_H-M   'P 1'
#
loop_
_entity.id
_entity.type
_entity.pdbx_description
1 polymer ?
#
loop_
_entity_poly.entity_id
_entity_poly.type
_entity_poly.pdbx_seq_one_letter_code
_entity_poly.pdbx_strand_id
1 'polypeptide(L)' 'MIVKFIERIPQGWDDDLNVLKTESIADSLIPNIDDNVYINGIMYLVVKKFYFYEDKEIHIHLRLNNG' A
#
# COMPACT_ATOMS: atom_id res chain seq x y z
N MET A 1 3.90 -11.80 7.79
CA MET A 1 3.91 -11.67 6.32
C MET A 1 4.58 -10.37 5.93
N ILE A 2 5.33 -10.36 4.85
CA ILE A 2 5.99 -9.15 4.38
C ILE A 2 5.00 -8.31 3.59
N VAL A 3 4.90 -7.03 3.95
CA VAL A 3 3.98 -6.08 3.31
C VAL A 3 4.78 -4.96 2.68
N LYS A 4 4.52 -4.71 1.40
CA LYS A 4 5.07 -3.55 0.68
C LYS A 4 3.97 -2.52 0.50
N PHE A 5 4.21 -1.33 1.00
CA PHE A 5 3.32 -0.19 0.82
C PHE A 5 3.80 0.60 -0.39
N ILE A 6 2.97 0.64 -1.42
CA ILE A 6 3.33 1.19 -2.73
C ILE A 6 2.38 2.32 -3.08
N GLU A 7 2.91 3.51 -3.23
CA GLU A 7 2.13 4.66 -3.66
C GLU A 7 1.93 4.63 -5.18
N ARG A 8 0.69 4.84 -5.62
CA ARG A 8 0.35 5.06 -7.02
C ARG A 8 0.30 6.55 -7.29
N ILE A 9 1.18 7.02 -8.17
CA ILE A 9 1.25 8.43 -8.56
C ILE A 9 0.72 8.53 -9.99
N PRO A 10 -0.41 9.22 -10.24
CA PRO A 10 -0.95 9.34 -11.59
C PRO A 10 0.04 10.00 -12.54
N GLN A 11 0.29 9.35 -13.68
CA GLN A 11 1.25 9.83 -14.69
C GLN A 11 0.64 9.60 -16.09
N GLY A 12 -0.20 10.52 -16.55
CA GLY A 12 -0.82 10.38 -17.86
C GLY A 12 -1.70 9.13 -17.95
N TRP A 13 -1.31 8.16 -18.81
CA TRP A 13 -2.08 6.94 -19.04
C TRP A 13 -1.86 5.87 -17.97
N ASP A 14 -0.68 5.86 -17.35
CA ASP A 14 -0.30 4.87 -16.36
C ASP A 14 0.02 5.52 -15.03
N ASP A 15 -0.15 4.76 -13.94
CA ASP A 15 0.32 5.18 -12.64
C ASP A 15 1.81 4.83 -12.50
N ASP A 16 2.58 5.76 -11.96
CA ASP A 16 3.92 5.47 -11.49
C ASP A 16 3.82 4.80 -10.12
N LEU A 17 4.73 3.88 -9.82
CA LEU A 17 4.71 3.14 -8.56
C LEU A 17 5.95 3.50 -7.73
N ASN A 18 5.72 3.89 -6.50
CA ASN A 18 6.79 4.23 -5.56
C ASN A 18 6.65 3.41 -4.28
N VAL A 19 7.64 2.56 -3.99
CA VAL A 19 7.63 1.78 -2.75
C VAL A 19 7.99 2.71 -1.59
N LEU A 20 7.01 2.94 -0.72
CA LEU A 20 7.19 3.81 0.44
C LEU A 20 7.85 3.08 1.61
N LYS A 21 7.47 1.82 1.82
CA LYS A 21 7.90 1.06 2.98
C LYS A 21 7.73 -0.43 2.74
N THR A 22 8.67 -1.22 3.27
CA THR A 22 8.56 -2.67 3.32
C THR A 22 8.70 -3.10 4.77
N GLU A 23 7.76 -3.89 5.27
CA GLU A 23 7.69 -4.22 6.69
C GLU A 23 7.11 -5.62 6.91
N SER A 24 7.58 -6.31 7.94
CA SER A 24 6.95 -7.54 8.40
C SER A 24 5.84 -7.16 9.38
N ILE A 25 4.61 -7.53 9.06
CA ILE A 25 3.42 -7.12 9.81
C ILE A 25 2.60 -8.36 10.17
N ALA A 26 2.06 -8.38 11.40
CA ALA A 26 1.10 -9.40 11.81
C ALA A 26 -0.17 -9.30 10.94
N ASP A 27 -0.74 -10.45 10.59
CA ASP A 27 -1.89 -10.52 9.68
C ASP A 27 -3.07 -9.66 10.16
N SER A 28 -3.26 -9.58 11.47
CA SER A 28 -4.35 -8.78 12.05
C SER A 28 -4.19 -7.27 11.87
N LEU A 29 -2.98 -6.82 11.54
CA LEU A 29 -2.67 -5.38 11.39
C LEU A 29 -2.57 -4.94 9.93
N ILE A 30 -2.78 -5.87 8.99
CA ILE A 30 -2.73 -5.54 7.56
C ILE A 30 -3.99 -4.76 7.19
N PRO A 31 -3.85 -3.55 6.61
CA PRO A 31 -5.01 -2.75 6.27
C PRO A 31 -5.81 -3.36 5.12
N ASN A 32 -7.10 -3.03 5.08
CA ASN A 32 -8.03 -3.45 4.05
C ASN A 32 -8.26 -2.31 3.05
N ILE A 33 -8.87 -2.66 1.91
CA ILE A 33 -9.29 -1.67 0.92
C ILE A 33 -10.23 -0.66 1.59
N ASP A 34 -10.05 0.60 1.26
CA ASP A 34 -10.74 1.76 1.82
C ASP A 34 -10.29 2.18 3.22
N ASP A 35 -9.36 1.45 3.84
CA ASP A 35 -8.74 1.92 5.07
C ASP A 35 -7.79 3.09 4.79
N ASN A 36 -7.61 3.93 5.80
CA ASN A 36 -6.61 4.99 5.77
C ASN A 36 -5.37 4.54 6.53
N VAL A 37 -4.20 4.79 5.98
CA VAL A 37 -2.94 4.51 6.66
C VAL A 37 -2.07 5.76 6.68
N TYR A 38 -1.32 5.93 7.76
CA TYR A 38 -0.37 7.03 7.90
C TYR A 38 1.04 6.48 7.77
N ILE A 39 1.79 7.02 6.82
CA ILE A 39 3.20 6.68 6.63
C ILE A 39 3.98 8.00 6.63
N ASN A 40 4.93 8.12 7.55
CA ASN A 40 5.70 9.36 7.76
C ASN A 40 4.82 10.61 7.94
N GLY A 41 3.69 10.44 8.64
CA GLY A 41 2.76 11.52 8.91
C GLY A 41 1.85 11.91 7.75
N ILE A 42 1.93 11.20 6.62
CA ILE A 42 1.10 11.45 5.45
C ILE A 42 0.00 10.41 5.37
N MET A 43 -1.23 10.84 5.15
CA MET A 43 -2.38 9.95 5.06
C MET A 43 -2.57 9.42 3.65
N TYR A 44 -2.72 8.11 3.55
CA TYR A 44 -2.97 7.41 2.29
C TYR A 44 -4.24 6.58 2.39
N LEU A 45 -4.90 6.41 1.24
CA LEU A 45 -6.05 5.50 1.10
C LEU A 45 -5.59 4.20 0.46
N VAL A 46 -5.99 3.07 1.03
CA VAL A 46 -5.73 1.75 0.46
C VAL A 46 -6.70 1.52 -0.70
N VAL A 47 -6.17 1.39 -1.92
CA VAL A 47 -7.01 1.23 -3.12
C VAL A 47 -6.98 -0.18 -3.69
N LYS A 48 -5.91 -0.93 -3.49
CA LYS A 48 -5.80 -2.33 -3.93
C LYS A 48 -4.86 -3.12 -3.04
N LYS A 49 -5.10 -4.44 -3.00
CA LYS A 49 -4.23 -5.40 -2.31
C LYS A 49 -3.92 -6.53 -3.29
N PHE A 50 -2.67 -6.92 -3.34
CA PHE A 50 -2.21 -8.06 -4.13
C PHE A 50 -1.52 -9.05 -3.21
N TYR A 51 -1.97 -10.31 -3.24
CA TYR A 51 -1.39 -11.39 -2.45
C TYR A 51 -0.48 -12.23 -3.33
N PHE A 52 0.78 -12.30 -2.97
CA PHE A 52 1.79 -13.13 -3.64
C PHE A 52 2.07 -14.32 -2.72
N TYR A 53 1.25 -15.34 -2.82
CA TYR A 53 1.27 -16.47 -1.88
C TYR A 53 2.59 -17.24 -1.89
N GLU A 54 3.19 -17.42 -3.05
CA GLU A 54 4.45 -18.16 -3.17
C GLU A 54 5.60 -17.43 -2.48
N ASP A 55 5.62 -16.10 -2.59
CA ASP A 55 6.64 -15.25 -1.98
C ASP A 55 6.30 -14.85 -0.56
N LYS A 56 5.10 -15.15 -0.09
CA LYS A 56 4.57 -14.73 1.22
C LYS A 56 4.65 -13.23 1.41
N GLU A 57 4.24 -12.49 0.37
CA GLU A 57 4.21 -11.04 0.38
C GLU A 57 2.81 -10.53 0.06
N ILE A 58 2.51 -9.34 0.57
CA ILE A 58 1.32 -8.58 0.21
C ILE A 58 1.78 -7.21 -0.27
N HIS A 59 1.27 -6.79 -1.43
CA HIS A 59 1.50 -5.44 -1.92
C HIS A 59 0.22 -4.63 -1.70
N ILE A 60 0.34 -3.57 -0.91
CA ILE A 60 -0.75 -2.64 -0.60
C ILE A 60 -0.54 -1.40 -1.44
N HIS A 61 -1.44 -1.18 -2.39
CA HIS A 61 -1.41 0.00 -3.25
C HIS A 61 -2.19 1.14 -2.60
N LEU A 62 -1.55 2.29 -2.55
CA LEU A 62 -2.03 3.47 -1.84
C LEU A 62 -2.16 4.65 -2.79
N ARG A 63 -3.13 5.50 -2.51
CA ARG A 63 -3.23 6.84 -3.10
C ARG A 63 -3.13 7.88 -2.01
N LEU A 64 -2.48 9.00 -2.33
CA LEU A 64 -2.45 10.14 -1.42
C LEU A 64 -3.87 10.60 -1.15
N ASN A 65 -4.22 10.69 0.13
CA ASN A 65 -5.55 11.16 0.54
C ASN A 65 -5.43 12.61 1.04
N ASN A 66 -5.90 13.54 0.25
CA ASN A 66 -5.76 14.97 0.52
C ASN A 66 -6.92 15.57 1.34
N GLY A 67 -7.76 14.73 1.87
CA GLY A 67 -8.84 15.31 2.65
C GLY A 67 -9.96 14.44 3.00
#